data_818661aafdefa5324f496db2704d0a04
#
_entry.id   818661aafdefa5324f496db2704d0a04
#
_cell.length_a   1.000
_cell.length_b   1.000
_cell.length_c   1.000
_cell.angle_alpha   90.00
_cell.angle_beta   90.00
_cell.angle_gamma   90.00
#
_symmetry.space_group_name_H-M   'P 1'
#
loop_
_entity.id
_entity.type
_entity.pdbx_description
1 polymer ?
#
loop_
_entity_poly.entity_id
_entity_poly.type
_entity_poly.pdbx_seq_one_letter_code
_entity_poly.pdbx_strand_id
1 'polypeptide(L)'
;SLSRASRFSHSLDAFYYNYLNAGGNKDIIKIELNYSLRAHIYEASHRSILNDAFKSDIKIRTVAPIEIFAAKGNALISRAATRDLYDWGNMMEQKLFEGERDLFRKCFAFYTTISADKNRINRGFDTSAIDTLDFMKIRRDLFPVIKKKNDFCLEERKRQAKQYISNLMQLTEKENEYMDRFMAKEYRPELLFDDEKIIARICRHPMA
;
A
#
# COMPACT_ATOMS: atom_id res chain seq x y z
N SER A 1 4.55 -16.76 23.77
CA SER A 1 3.63 -15.92 24.58
C SER A 1 3.21 -14.69 23.80
N LEU A 2 1.97 -14.23 23.97
CA LEU A 2 1.44 -13.00 23.39
C LEU A 2 1.54 -11.87 24.43
N SER A 3 2.03 -10.71 24.00
CA SER A 3 2.05 -9.50 24.79
C SER A 3 1.56 -8.30 23.98
N ARG A 4 0.90 -7.34 24.62
CA ARG A 4 0.51 -6.06 24.00
C ARG A 4 1.65 -5.06 24.10
N ALA A 5 1.80 -4.19 23.10
CA ALA A 5 2.77 -3.11 23.18
C ALA A 5 2.45 -2.16 24.34
N SER A 6 3.49 -1.64 24.99
CA SER A 6 3.35 -0.64 26.06
C SER A 6 2.92 0.74 25.53
N ARG A 7 3.16 1.00 24.23
CA ARG A 7 2.71 2.22 23.53
C ARG A 7 1.65 1.85 22.52
N PHE A 8 0.48 2.43 22.66
CA PHE A 8 -0.65 2.32 21.74
C PHE A 8 -1.16 3.71 21.40
N SER A 9 -1.68 3.86 20.20
CA SER A 9 -2.38 5.07 19.79
C SER A 9 -3.88 4.79 19.65
N HIS A 10 -4.69 5.84 19.57
CA HIS A 10 -6.13 5.68 19.32
C HIS A 10 -6.45 5.00 17.99
N SER A 11 -5.49 4.95 17.06
CA SER A 11 -5.66 4.38 15.71
C SER A 11 -4.92 3.07 15.49
N LEU A 12 -4.09 2.61 16.44
CA LEU A 12 -3.23 1.45 16.25
C LEU A 12 -3.04 0.67 17.56
N ASP A 13 -3.38 -0.62 17.53
CA ASP A 13 -2.94 -1.59 18.55
C ASP A 13 -1.83 -2.48 17.98
N ALA A 14 -0.80 -2.74 18.77
CA ALA A 14 0.28 -3.64 18.40
C ALA A 14 0.44 -4.75 19.44
N PHE A 15 0.56 -5.97 18.94
CA PHE A 15 0.78 -7.17 19.75
C PHE A 15 2.06 -7.87 19.30
N TYR A 16 2.80 -8.41 20.22
CA TYR A 16 4.02 -9.17 19.97
C TYR A 16 3.81 -10.62 20.40
N TYR A 17 4.00 -11.54 19.46
CA TYR A 17 3.99 -12.98 19.73
C TYR A 17 5.42 -13.52 19.70
N ASN A 18 5.92 -13.92 20.87
CA ASN A 18 7.24 -14.49 20.98
C ASN A 18 7.20 -16.01 20.77
N TYR A 19 8.04 -16.53 19.90
CA TYR A 19 8.11 -17.95 19.55
C TYR A 19 9.57 -18.40 19.32
N LEU A 20 9.77 -19.69 19.18
CA LEU A 20 11.04 -20.24 18.69
C LEU A 20 10.88 -20.54 17.20
N ASN A 21 11.79 -20.01 16.39
CA ASN A 21 11.79 -20.30 14.96
C ASN A 21 12.34 -21.71 14.66
N ALA A 22 12.32 -22.12 13.40
CA ALA A 22 12.77 -23.46 12.98
C ALA A 22 14.25 -23.77 13.33
N GLY A 23 15.05 -22.74 13.52
CA GLY A 23 16.46 -22.86 13.98
C GLY A 23 16.62 -22.87 15.51
N GLY A 24 15.51 -22.89 16.28
CA GLY A 24 15.54 -22.87 17.75
C GLY A 24 15.84 -21.50 18.37
N ASN A 25 15.93 -20.44 17.57
CA ASN A 25 16.19 -19.09 18.06
C ASN A 25 14.89 -18.39 18.47
N LYS A 26 14.98 -17.54 19.50
CA LYS A 26 13.88 -16.65 19.89
C LYS A 26 13.59 -15.66 18.75
N ASP A 27 12.33 -15.53 18.38
CA ASP A 27 11.87 -14.66 17.32
C ASP A 27 10.50 -14.06 17.67
N ILE A 28 10.08 -13.01 16.97
CA ILE A 28 8.90 -12.22 17.31
C ILE A 28 8.05 -11.98 16.06
N ILE A 29 6.77 -12.31 16.15
CA ILE A 29 5.77 -11.86 15.19
C ILE A 29 5.06 -10.65 15.77
N LYS A 30 5.08 -9.54 15.03
CA LYS A 30 4.31 -8.34 15.34
C LYS A 30 2.98 -8.37 14.61
N ILE A 31 1.89 -8.21 15.35
CA ILE A 31 0.53 -8.11 14.84
C ILE A 31 0.05 -6.69 15.10
N GLU A 32 -0.30 -5.95 14.06
CA GLU A 32 -0.80 -4.58 14.16
C GLU A 32 -2.25 -4.52 13.69
N LEU A 33 -3.11 -3.95 14.53
CA LEU A 33 -4.50 -3.63 14.22
C LEU A 33 -4.61 -2.13 14.00
N ASN A 34 -4.82 -1.73 12.74
CA ASN A 34 -4.95 -0.33 12.37
C ASN A 34 -6.44 0.01 12.19
N TYR A 35 -6.91 1.01 12.92
CA TYR A 35 -8.31 1.47 12.93
C TYR A 35 -8.54 2.75 12.11
N SER A 36 -7.50 3.32 11.51
CA SER A 36 -7.63 4.57 10.76
C SER A 36 -8.20 4.36 9.36
N LEU A 37 -7.91 3.22 8.73
CA LEU A 37 -8.44 2.87 7.42
C LEU A 37 -9.69 1.99 7.60
N ARG A 38 -10.85 2.60 7.80
CA ARG A 38 -12.10 1.88 8.13
C ARG A 38 -12.96 1.53 6.92
N ALA A 39 -12.66 2.08 5.77
CA ALA A 39 -13.37 1.80 4.53
C ALA A 39 -12.38 1.42 3.43
N HIS A 40 -12.82 0.51 2.56
CA HIS A 40 -12.10 0.04 1.39
C HIS A 40 -12.98 0.23 0.16
N ILE A 41 -12.37 0.33 -1.03
CA ILE A 41 -13.09 0.46 -2.30
C ILE A 41 -13.91 -0.81 -2.55
N TYR A 42 -13.30 -1.99 -2.37
CA TYR A 42 -13.96 -3.28 -2.56
C TYR A 42 -14.25 -3.99 -1.24
N GLU A 43 -15.18 -4.93 -1.28
CA GLU A 43 -15.38 -5.83 -0.15
C GLU A 43 -14.19 -6.76 0.02
N ALA A 44 -13.81 -6.95 1.29
CA ALA A 44 -12.78 -7.91 1.61
C ALA A 44 -13.26 -9.33 1.26
N SER A 45 -12.45 -10.08 0.54
CA SER A 45 -12.74 -11.43 0.08
C SER A 45 -11.87 -12.48 0.75
N HIS A 46 -12.37 -13.71 0.84
CA HIS A 46 -11.60 -14.84 1.36
C HIS A 46 -10.63 -15.34 0.29
N ARG A 47 -9.34 -15.38 0.62
CA ARG A 47 -8.27 -15.85 -0.26
C ARG A 47 -7.43 -16.91 0.42
N SER A 48 -7.02 -17.91 -0.34
CA SER A 48 -6.10 -18.95 0.12
C SER A 48 -4.67 -18.38 0.24
N ILE A 49 -3.87 -19.01 1.10
CA ILE A 49 -2.44 -18.71 1.19
C ILE A 49 -1.75 -19.22 -0.09
N LEU A 50 -1.05 -18.34 -0.79
CA LEU A 50 -0.38 -18.65 -2.07
C LEU A 50 0.98 -19.33 -1.89
N ASN A 51 1.45 -19.53 -0.66
CA ASN A 51 2.75 -20.12 -0.39
C ASN A 51 2.63 -21.63 -0.22
N ASP A 52 3.19 -22.40 -1.15
CA ASP A 52 3.21 -23.87 -1.16
C ASP A 52 3.87 -24.50 0.09
N ALA A 53 4.69 -23.71 0.81
CA ALA A 53 5.27 -24.15 2.08
C ALA A 53 4.22 -24.33 3.19
N PHE A 54 3.05 -23.68 3.05
CA PHE A 54 1.92 -23.82 3.96
C PHE A 54 0.82 -24.63 3.27
N LYS A 55 0.86 -25.95 3.40
CA LYS A 55 -0.25 -26.83 2.98
C LYS A 55 -1.43 -26.60 3.95
N SER A 56 -2.26 -25.62 3.66
CA SER A 56 -3.38 -25.25 4.51
C SER A 56 -4.58 -24.83 3.65
N ASP A 57 -5.75 -25.36 3.97
CA ASP A 57 -7.03 -24.96 3.37
C ASP A 57 -7.59 -23.66 4.01
N ILE A 58 -6.84 -23.03 4.89
CA ILE A 58 -7.24 -21.80 5.56
C ILE A 58 -7.39 -20.67 4.52
N LYS A 59 -8.56 -20.06 4.52
CA LYS A 59 -8.85 -18.85 3.76
C LYS A 59 -8.85 -17.67 4.71
N ILE A 60 -8.13 -16.62 4.32
CA ILE A 60 -8.01 -15.39 5.09
C ILE A 60 -8.81 -14.30 4.36
N ARG A 61 -9.59 -13.54 5.11
CA ARG A 61 -10.30 -12.39 4.57
C ARG A 61 -9.31 -11.25 4.33
N THR A 62 -9.15 -10.83 3.08
CA THR A 62 -8.15 -9.84 2.66
C THR A 62 -8.77 -8.73 1.84
N VAL A 63 -8.13 -7.57 1.87
CA VAL A 63 -8.38 -6.45 0.96
C VAL A 63 -8.03 -6.85 -0.48
N ALA A 64 -8.68 -6.25 -1.46
CA ALA A 64 -8.39 -6.51 -2.87
C ALA A 64 -6.92 -6.16 -3.21
N PRO A 65 -6.19 -7.01 -3.98
CA PRO A 65 -4.79 -6.75 -4.32
C PRO A 65 -4.55 -5.38 -4.95
N ILE A 66 -5.45 -4.93 -5.83
CA ILE A 66 -5.37 -3.62 -6.48
C ILE A 66 -5.34 -2.47 -5.46
N GLU A 67 -6.12 -2.58 -4.38
CA GLU A 67 -6.12 -1.60 -3.29
C GLU A 67 -4.83 -1.66 -2.46
N ILE A 68 -4.33 -2.86 -2.18
CA ILE A 68 -3.07 -3.05 -1.44
C ILE A 68 -1.93 -2.36 -2.18
N PHE A 69 -1.83 -2.56 -3.50
CA PHE A 69 -0.76 -1.96 -4.30
C PHE A 69 -0.97 -0.45 -4.51
N ALA A 70 -2.21 0.03 -4.59
CA ALA A 70 -2.50 1.46 -4.62
C ALA A 70 -2.06 2.16 -3.32
N ALA A 71 -2.38 1.57 -2.16
CA ALA A 71 -1.94 2.07 -0.86
C ALA A 71 -0.40 2.01 -0.70
N LYS A 72 0.25 0.95 -1.20
CA LYS A 72 1.73 0.84 -1.25
C LYS A 72 2.35 1.89 -2.17
N GLY A 73 1.70 2.23 -3.27
CA GLY A 73 2.13 3.30 -4.17
C GLY A 73 2.13 4.65 -3.47
N ASN A 74 1.04 4.97 -2.77
CA ASN A 74 1.01 6.18 -1.95
C ASN A 74 2.09 6.16 -0.86
N ALA A 75 2.32 5.03 -0.19
CA ALA A 75 3.40 4.90 0.79
C ALA A 75 4.78 5.12 0.16
N LEU A 76 5.00 4.60 -1.07
CA LEU A 76 6.25 4.77 -1.80
C LEU A 76 6.54 6.24 -2.14
N ILE A 77 5.56 7.00 -2.62
CA ILE A 77 5.75 8.42 -2.94
C ILE A 77 5.74 9.33 -1.72
N SER A 78 5.23 8.87 -0.56
CA SER A 78 5.12 9.68 0.65
C SER A 78 6.33 9.51 1.58
N ARG A 79 6.78 8.28 1.79
CA ARG A 79 7.85 7.95 2.77
C ARG A 79 9.00 7.14 2.20
N ALA A 80 8.82 6.55 1.02
CA ALA A 80 9.81 5.75 0.30
C ALA A 80 10.50 4.66 1.15
N ALA A 81 9.74 3.69 1.66
CA ALA A 81 10.36 2.55 2.32
C ALA A 81 10.92 1.55 1.27
N THR A 82 12.05 0.92 1.60
CA THR A 82 12.75 0.00 0.69
C THR A 82 11.87 -1.17 0.24
N ARG A 83 11.01 -1.67 1.14
CA ARG A 83 10.06 -2.75 0.86
C ARG A 83 8.97 -2.31 -0.11
N ASP A 84 8.50 -1.07 0.01
CA ASP A 84 7.47 -0.54 -0.90
C ASP A 84 8.03 -0.46 -2.33
N LEU A 85 9.30 -0.05 -2.51
CA LEU A 85 9.97 -0.07 -3.81
C LEU A 85 10.14 -1.49 -4.36
N TYR A 86 10.51 -2.47 -3.51
CA TYR A 86 10.64 -3.86 -3.89
C TYR A 86 9.31 -4.46 -4.34
N ASP A 87 8.24 -4.24 -3.57
CA ASP A 87 6.91 -4.75 -3.90
C ASP A 87 6.37 -4.15 -5.20
N TRP A 88 6.58 -2.85 -5.42
CA TRP A 88 6.22 -2.19 -6.67
C TRP A 88 7.02 -2.69 -7.86
N GLY A 89 8.33 -2.94 -7.66
CA GLY A 89 9.16 -3.57 -8.68
C GLY A 89 8.63 -4.92 -9.11
N ASN A 90 8.26 -5.78 -8.17
CA ASN A 90 7.69 -7.09 -8.45
C ASN A 90 6.31 -6.98 -9.14
N MET A 91 5.47 -6.03 -8.73
CA MET A 91 4.18 -5.75 -9.38
C MET A 91 4.37 -5.40 -10.86
N MET A 92 5.33 -4.52 -11.17
CA MET A 92 5.62 -4.12 -12.55
C MET A 92 6.17 -5.27 -13.38
N GLU A 93 7.12 -6.07 -12.84
CA GLU A 93 7.67 -7.23 -13.53
C GLU A 93 6.62 -8.29 -13.84
N GLN A 94 5.69 -8.51 -12.92
CA GLN A 94 4.58 -9.45 -13.09
C GLN A 94 3.42 -8.88 -13.89
N LYS A 95 3.52 -7.62 -14.33
CA LYS A 95 2.48 -6.92 -15.11
C LYS A 95 1.10 -6.94 -14.45
N LEU A 96 1.08 -6.90 -13.11
CA LEU A 96 -0.18 -6.86 -12.38
C LEU A 96 -0.94 -5.58 -12.75
N PHE A 97 -2.23 -5.70 -12.96
CA PHE A 97 -3.16 -4.59 -13.26
C PHE A 97 -2.94 -3.87 -14.61
N GLU A 98 -2.16 -4.43 -15.56
CA GLU A 98 -2.05 -3.85 -16.91
C GLU A 98 -3.42 -3.77 -17.60
N GLY A 99 -4.28 -4.77 -17.44
CA GLY A 99 -5.65 -4.79 -17.98
C GLY A 99 -6.65 -3.92 -17.20
N GLU A 100 -6.28 -3.44 -16.00
CA GLU A 100 -7.15 -2.66 -15.11
C GLU A 100 -6.50 -1.30 -14.76
N ARG A 101 -5.73 -0.76 -15.70
CA ARG A 101 -4.88 0.43 -15.47
C ARG A 101 -5.67 1.64 -14.98
N ASP A 102 -6.83 1.91 -15.57
CA ASP A 102 -7.68 3.03 -15.16
C ASP A 102 -8.22 2.86 -13.76
N LEU A 103 -8.63 1.64 -13.43
CA LEU A 103 -9.09 1.30 -12.10
C LEU A 103 -7.96 1.43 -11.07
N PHE A 104 -6.76 0.97 -11.41
CA PHE A 104 -5.59 1.10 -10.54
C PHE A 104 -5.22 2.56 -10.30
N ARG A 105 -5.29 3.43 -11.32
CA ARG A 105 -5.10 4.87 -11.20
C ARG A 105 -6.11 5.49 -10.24
N LYS A 106 -7.41 5.17 -10.38
CA LYS A 106 -8.48 5.65 -9.49
C LYS A 106 -8.26 5.20 -8.05
N CYS A 107 -7.89 3.93 -7.82
CA CYS A 107 -7.53 3.43 -6.50
C CYS A 107 -6.32 4.18 -5.92
N PHE A 108 -5.30 4.44 -6.72
CA PHE A 108 -4.12 5.17 -6.26
C PHE A 108 -4.47 6.62 -5.89
N ALA A 109 -5.24 7.34 -6.71
CA ALA A 109 -5.72 8.68 -6.41
C ALA A 109 -6.52 8.70 -5.09
N PHE A 110 -7.45 7.76 -4.90
CA PHE A 110 -8.21 7.61 -3.66
C PHE A 110 -7.29 7.41 -2.44
N TYR A 111 -6.36 6.44 -2.48
CA TYR A 111 -5.46 6.19 -1.35
C TYR A 111 -4.49 7.34 -1.08
N THR A 112 -4.16 8.14 -2.08
CA THR A 112 -3.36 9.35 -1.89
C THR A 112 -4.11 10.40 -1.09
N THR A 113 -5.42 10.53 -1.28
CA THR A 113 -6.23 11.52 -0.56
C THR A 113 -6.54 11.11 0.88
N ILE A 114 -7.01 9.86 1.09
CA ILE A 114 -7.51 9.43 2.40
C ILE A 114 -6.42 9.07 3.43
N SER A 115 -5.21 8.71 2.98
CA SER A 115 -4.12 8.28 3.86
C SER A 115 -3.16 9.40 4.24
N ALA A 116 -3.35 10.59 3.70
CA ALA A 116 -2.47 11.72 3.96
C ALA A 116 -2.88 12.49 5.23
N ASP A 117 -1.89 12.98 5.97
CA ASP A 117 -2.06 14.18 6.72
C ASP A 117 -2.59 15.27 5.78
N LYS A 118 -3.70 15.94 6.13
CA LYS A 118 -4.42 16.93 5.28
C LYS A 118 -3.50 17.98 4.64
N ASN A 119 -2.36 18.24 5.27
CA ASN A 119 -1.35 19.18 4.79
C ASN A 119 -0.30 18.57 3.85
N ARG A 120 -0.37 17.28 3.55
CA ARG A 120 0.66 16.54 2.81
C ARG A 120 0.12 15.68 1.66
N ILE A 121 -1.07 15.99 1.16
CA ILE A 121 -1.60 15.27 0.00
C ILE A 121 -0.69 15.54 -1.20
N ASN A 122 -0.10 14.48 -1.72
CA ASN A 122 0.79 14.55 -2.88
C ASN A 122 -0.05 14.64 -4.18
N ARG A 123 -0.67 15.80 -4.41
CA ARG A 123 -1.57 16.02 -5.55
C ARG A 123 -0.89 15.83 -6.90
N GLY A 124 0.37 16.18 -7.00
CA GLY A 124 1.16 16.04 -8.23
C GLY A 124 1.83 14.67 -8.38
N PHE A 125 1.59 13.75 -7.44
CA PHE A 125 2.26 12.44 -7.39
C PHE A 125 3.78 12.55 -7.53
N ASP A 126 4.35 13.56 -6.86
CA ASP A 126 5.79 13.78 -6.81
C ASP A 126 6.50 12.54 -6.27
N THR A 127 7.46 12.07 -7.01
CA THR A 127 8.23 10.85 -6.73
C THR A 127 9.60 11.14 -6.10
N SER A 128 9.89 12.38 -5.71
CA SER A 128 11.18 12.79 -5.15
C SER A 128 11.57 12.00 -3.88
N ALA A 129 10.59 11.58 -3.10
CA ALA A 129 10.83 10.73 -1.93
C ALA A 129 11.58 9.44 -2.30
N ILE A 130 11.37 8.88 -3.50
CA ILE A 130 12.04 7.66 -3.97
C ILE A 130 13.56 7.87 -4.08
N ASP A 131 14.01 9.09 -4.39
CA ASP A 131 15.42 9.42 -4.52
C ASP A 131 16.16 9.36 -3.18
N THR A 132 15.45 9.48 -2.06
CA THR A 132 16.02 9.37 -0.70
C THR A 132 16.43 7.95 -0.32
N LEU A 133 16.04 6.94 -1.10
CA LEU A 133 16.48 5.57 -0.90
C LEU A 133 17.94 5.42 -1.30
N ASP A 134 18.74 4.82 -0.42
CA ASP A 134 20.16 4.55 -0.64
C ASP A 134 20.48 3.06 -0.41
N PHE A 135 21.68 2.67 -0.82
CA PHE A 135 22.14 1.31 -0.68
C PHE A 135 22.24 0.84 0.78
N MET A 136 22.53 1.73 1.71
CA MET A 136 22.62 1.39 3.13
C MET A 136 21.26 1.01 3.70
N LYS A 137 20.21 1.75 3.33
CA LYS A 137 18.81 1.40 3.68
C LYS A 137 18.41 0.06 3.07
N ILE A 138 18.74 -0.19 1.79
CA ILE A 138 18.49 -1.48 1.13
C ILE A 138 19.18 -2.63 1.86
N ARG A 139 20.45 -2.47 2.16
CA ARG A 139 21.23 -3.49 2.87
C ARG A 139 20.69 -3.81 4.26
N ARG A 140 20.26 -2.79 4.99
CA ARG A 140 19.72 -2.94 6.34
C ARG A 140 18.30 -3.51 6.37
N ASP A 141 17.42 -2.99 5.52
CA ASP A 141 15.96 -3.16 5.69
C ASP A 141 15.36 -4.16 4.68
N LEU A 142 16.03 -4.39 3.54
CA LEU A 142 15.50 -5.25 2.46
C LEU A 142 16.27 -6.56 2.33
N PHE A 143 17.60 -6.54 2.21
CA PHE A 143 18.39 -7.75 1.96
C PHE A 143 18.20 -8.87 2.98
N PRO A 144 17.95 -8.60 4.29
CA PRO A 144 17.71 -9.69 5.24
C PRO A 144 16.40 -10.47 4.99
N VAL A 145 15.45 -9.89 4.22
CA VAL A 145 14.10 -10.46 4.03
C VAL A 145 13.82 -10.95 2.62
N ILE A 146 14.71 -10.70 1.66
CA ILE A 146 14.58 -11.21 0.28
C ILE A 146 15.47 -12.42 0.04
N LYS A 147 15.13 -13.23 -0.96
CA LYS A 147 15.95 -14.36 -1.39
C LYS A 147 17.28 -13.87 -1.98
N LYS A 148 18.40 -14.47 -1.59
CA LYS A 148 19.77 -14.09 -2.04
C LYS A 148 19.99 -14.10 -3.56
N LYS A 149 19.11 -14.76 -4.34
CA LYS A 149 19.21 -14.87 -5.80
C LYS A 149 18.52 -13.72 -6.56
N ASN A 150 17.89 -12.77 -5.86
CA ASN A 150 17.25 -11.65 -6.53
C ASN A 150 18.30 -10.58 -6.83
N ASP A 151 18.58 -10.38 -8.11
CA ASP A 151 19.38 -9.24 -8.59
C ASP A 151 18.54 -7.97 -8.41
N PHE A 152 18.83 -7.25 -7.33
CA PHE A 152 18.15 -5.99 -7.01
C PHE A 152 19.08 -4.81 -7.35
N CYS A 153 18.85 -4.20 -8.50
CA CYS A 153 19.51 -2.95 -8.89
C CYS A 153 18.67 -1.75 -8.42
N LEU A 154 19.14 -1.05 -7.39
CA LEU A 154 18.40 0.06 -6.77
C LEU A 154 18.07 1.17 -7.76
N GLU A 155 19.05 1.66 -8.52
CA GLU A 155 18.85 2.80 -9.42
C GLU A 155 17.91 2.47 -10.57
N GLU A 156 17.99 1.26 -11.09
CA GLU A 156 17.06 0.80 -12.12
C GLU A 156 15.63 0.68 -11.55
N ARG A 157 15.46 0.16 -10.34
CA ARG A 157 14.15 0.07 -9.67
C ARG A 157 13.54 1.44 -9.38
N LYS A 158 14.34 2.41 -8.94
CA LYS A 158 13.90 3.79 -8.78
C LYS A 158 13.40 4.36 -10.09
N ARG A 159 14.22 4.24 -11.15
CA ARG A 159 13.89 4.77 -12.48
C ARG A 159 12.59 4.15 -13.00
N GLN A 160 12.45 2.82 -12.95
CA GLN A 160 11.25 2.11 -13.40
C GLN A 160 10.01 2.53 -12.60
N ALA A 161 10.09 2.60 -11.28
CA ALA A 161 8.98 3.01 -10.44
C ALA A 161 8.53 4.44 -10.73
N LYS A 162 9.47 5.38 -10.84
CA LYS A 162 9.17 6.78 -11.17
C LYS A 162 8.49 6.91 -12.53
N GLN A 163 9.02 6.21 -13.55
CA GLN A 163 8.46 6.21 -14.90
C GLN A 163 7.05 5.59 -14.92
N TYR A 164 6.86 4.48 -14.21
CA TYR A 164 5.55 3.82 -14.13
C TYR A 164 4.51 4.72 -13.47
N ILE A 165 4.86 5.35 -12.34
CA ILE A 165 3.96 6.27 -11.62
C ILE A 165 3.61 7.47 -12.51
N SER A 166 4.60 8.10 -13.15
CA SER A 166 4.38 9.22 -14.07
C SER A 166 3.42 8.86 -15.20
N ASN A 167 3.57 7.67 -15.77
CA ASN A 167 2.69 7.20 -16.85
C ASN A 167 1.30 6.80 -16.36
N LEU A 168 1.20 6.22 -15.15
CA LEU A 168 -0.06 5.80 -14.56
C LEU A 168 -0.91 6.99 -14.15
N MET A 169 -0.29 7.99 -13.53
CA MET A 169 -0.98 9.09 -12.85
C MET A 169 -1.26 10.30 -13.76
N GLN A 170 -1.42 10.06 -15.05
CA GLN A 170 -2.01 11.03 -15.97
C GLN A 170 -3.53 11.07 -15.73
N LEU A 171 -3.94 11.93 -14.80
CA LEU A 171 -5.33 12.03 -14.38
C LEU A 171 -6.23 12.59 -15.47
N THR A 172 -7.45 12.07 -15.56
CA THR A 172 -8.53 12.66 -16.35
C THR A 172 -9.03 13.96 -15.73
N GLU A 173 -9.85 14.73 -16.45
CA GLU A 173 -10.46 15.96 -15.92
C GLU A 173 -11.28 15.70 -14.65
N LYS A 174 -12.10 14.63 -14.63
CA LYS A 174 -12.87 14.24 -13.45
C LYS A 174 -12.00 13.85 -12.27
N GLU A 175 -10.92 13.11 -12.51
CA GLU A 175 -9.99 12.71 -11.46
C GLU A 175 -9.22 13.90 -10.90
N ASN A 176 -8.86 14.88 -11.73
CA ASN A 176 -8.28 16.15 -11.30
C ASN A 176 -9.30 16.94 -10.46
N GLU A 177 -10.55 17.04 -10.91
CA GLU A 177 -11.61 17.67 -10.15
C GLU A 177 -11.80 17.00 -8.78
N TYR A 178 -11.77 15.66 -8.71
CA TYR A 178 -11.82 14.95 -7.43
C TYR A 178 -10.71 15.42 -6.48
N MET A 179 -9.47 15.50 -6.96
CA MET A 179 -8.33 15.94 -6.15
C MET A 179 -8.52 17.38 -5.66
N ASP A 180 -9.01 18.27 -6.52
CA ASP A 180 -9.26 19.68 -6.18
C ASP A 180 -10.37 19.82 -5.15
N ARG A 181 -11.48 19.10 -5.33
CA ARG A 181 -12.60 19.10 -4.38
C ARG A 181 -12.17 18.55 -3.03
N PHE A 182 -11.44 17.45 -3.02
CA PHE A 182 -10.93 16.89 -1.77
C PHE A 182 -10.03 17.87 -1.01
N MET A 183 -9.14 18.59 -1.72
CA MET A 183 -8.32 19.66 -1.12
C MET A 183 -9.15 20.81 -0.57
N ALA A 184 -10.27 21.14 -1.22
CA ALA A 184 -11.25 22.12 -0.75
C ALA A 184 -12.16 21.60 0.39
N LYS A 185 -11.93 20.36 0.88
CA LYS A 185 -12.75 19.65 1.90
C LYS A 185 -14.14 19.27 1.40
N GLU A 186 -14.30 19.11 0.12
CA GLU A 186 -15.50 18.60 -0.51
C GLU A 186 -15.23 17.17 -0.99
N TYR A 187 -15.81 16.20 -0.30
CA TYR A 187 -15.62 14.80 -0.67
C TYR A 187 -16.61 14.38 -1.74
N ARG A 188 -16.13 14.15 -2.96
CA ARG A 188 -16.93 13.86 -4.16
C ARG A 188 -16.44 12.56 -4.83
N PRO A 189 -16.63 11.38 -4.19
CA PRO A 189 -16.13 10.09 -4.68
C PRO A 189 -16.72 9.65 -6.02
N GLU A 190 -17.88 10.18 -6.40
CA GLU A 190 -18.51 9.96 -7.71
C GLU A 190 -17.70 10.53 -8.89
N LEU A 191 -16.73 11.38 -8.62
CA LEU A 191 -15.75 11.83 -9.64
C LEU A 191 -14.69 10.77 -9.96
N LEU A 192 -14.49 9.80 -9.06
CA LEU A 192 -13.57 8.67 -9.28
C LEU A 192 -14.30 7.40 -9.70
N PHE A 193 -15.45 7.11 -9.10
CA PHE A 193 -16.14 5.83 -9.25
C PHE A 193 -17.60 6.04 -9.66
N ASP A 194 -18.08 5.22 -10.59
CA ASP A 194 -19.47 5.25 -11.04
C ASP A 194 -20.36 4.20 -10.32
N ASP A 195 -19.75 3.25 -9.59
CA ASP A 195 -20.46 2.19 -8.85
C ASP A 195 -20.97 2.73 -7.50
N GLU A 196 -22.30 2.79 -7.38
CA GLU A 196 -22.98 3.27 -6.16
C GLU A 196 -22.60 2.50 -4.89
N LYS A 197 -22.29 1.19 -5.01
CA LYS A 197 -21.86 0.37 -3.86
C LYS A 197 -20.47 0.75 -3.40
N ILE A 198 -19.58 1.06 -4.33
CA ILE A 198 -18.25 1.58 -4.03
C ILE A 198 -18.39 2.94 -3.36
N ILE A 199 -19.13 3.86 -3.96
CA ILE A 199 -19.36 5.21 -3.43
C ILE A 199 -19.91 5.14 -2.00
N ALA A 200 -21.00 4.40 -1.79
CA ALA A 200 -21.61 4.23 -0.45
C ALA A 200 -20.65 3.65 0.58
N ARG A 201 -19.70 2.80 0.16
CA ARG A 201 -18.69 2.19 1.05
C ARG A 201 -17.61 3.19 1.43
N ILE A 202 -17.04 3.90 0.45
CA ILE A 202 -15.95 4.84 0.70
C ILE A 202 -16.42 6.15 1.38
N CYS A 203 -17.70 6.53 1.26
CA CYS A 203 -18.30 7.60 2.06
C CYS A 203 -18.32 7.30 3.57
N ARG A 204 -18.09 6.06 3.99
CA ARG A 204 -17.95 5.70 5.41
C ARG A 204 -16.54 5.94 5.95
N HIS A 205 -15.62 6.37 5.12
CA HIS A 205 -14.24 6.64 5.54
C HIS A 205 -14.20 7.87 6.46
N PRO A 206 -13.43 7.84 7.57
CA PRO A 206 -13.37 8.97 8.51
C PRO A 206 -12.84 10.29 7.93
N MET A 207 -12.24 10.23 6.75
CA MET A 207 -11.78 11.41 6.00
C MET A 207 -12.78 11.88 4.94
N ALA A 208 -13.91 11.17 4.80
CA ALA A 208 -15.01 11.53 3.91
C ALA A 208 -15.78 12.75 4.40
#